data_617d5068e5ad6c2d32dfe39011d958ff
#
_entry.id   617d5068e5ad6c2d32dfe39011d958ff
#
_cell.length_a   1.000
_cell.length_b   1.000
_cell.length_c   1.000
_cell.angle_alpha   90.00
_cell.angle_beta   90.00
_cell.angle_gamma   90.00
#
_symmetry.space_group_name_H-M   'P 1'
#
loop_
_entity.id
_entity.type
_entity.pdbx_description
1 polymer ?
#
loop_
_entity_poly.entity_id
_entity_poly.type
_entity_poly.pdbx_seq_one_letter_code
_entity_poly.pdbx_strand_id
1 'polypeptide(L)'
;MGRFRKVEHQREQLQELRGIIASMKTLSQLELHKLGGLAGEHHEMVRTLEHVASDFLSFYPRPDVSEGHTLWLVIGAERGFCGDFNESLLKHLRQACPDCVKSPQWVLAVGRRLWGRMEEGWPGFVPLPG
;
A
#
# COMPACT_ATOMS: atom_id res chain seq x y z
N MET A 1 -15.98 -8.22 46.81
CA MET A 1 -14.72 -7.49 46.49
C MET A 1 -14.11 -7.83 45.13
N GLY A 2 -14.29 -9.01 44.55
CA GLY A 2 -13.66 -9.38 43.26
C GLY A 2 -14.17 -8.63 42.03
N ARG A 3 -15.46 -8.29 41.96
CA ARG A 3 -16.04 -7.62 40.78
C ARG A 3 -15.57 -6.17 40.61
N PHE A 4 -15.40 -5.44 41.66
CA PHE A 4 -14.96 -4.04 41.65
C PHE A 4 -13.51 -3.95 41.13
N ARG A 5 -12.61 -4.75 41.64
CA ARG A 5 -11.21 -4.81 41.16
C ARG A 5 -11.11 -5.21 39.67
N LYS A 6 -11.98 -6.10 39.20
CA LYS A 6 -12.00 -6.50 37.80
C LYS A 6 -12.42 -5.34 36.89
N VAL A 7 -13.43 -4.57 37.28
CA VAL A 7 -13.90 -3.39 36.54
C VAL A 7 -12.83 -2.29 36.53
N GLU A 8 -12.17 -2.07 37.66
CA GLU A 8 -11.10 -1.09 37.78
C GLU A 8 -9.91 -1.44 36.89
N HIS A 9 -9.47 -2.67 36.89
CA HIS A 9 -8.43 -3.16 35.98
C HIS A 9 -8.80 -3.05 34.50
N GLN A 10 -10.04 -3.37 34.14
CA GLN A 10 -10.53 -3.17 32.75
C GLN A 10 -10.53 -1.68 32.35
N ARG A 11 -10.89 -0.80 33.29
CA ARG A 11 -10.86 0.65 33.03
C ARG A 11 -9.44 1.15 32.78
N GLU A 12 -8.47 0.70 33.56
CA GLU A 12 -7.05 1.02 33.39
C GLU A 12 -6.56 0.56 32.02
N GLN A 13 -6.82 -0.69 31.63
CA GLN A 13 -6.46 -1.23 30.32
C GLN A 13 -7.08 -0.41 29.17
N LEU A 14 -8.35 -0.01 29.30
CA LEU A 14 -9.00 0.82 28.29
C LEU A 14 -8.41 2.23 28.21
N GLN A 15 -7.96 2.80 29.33
CA GLN A 15 -7.27 4.08 29.35
C GLN A 15 -5.90 4.00 28.65
N GLU A 16 -5.14 2.94 28.89
CA GLU A 16 -3.86 2.69 28.20
C GLU A 16 -4.07 2.53 26.69
N LEU A 17 -5.03 1.71 26.27
CA LEU A 17 -5.38 1.54 24.87
C LEU A 17 -5.79 2.85 24.21
N ARG A 18 -6.58 3.66 24.90
CA ARG A 18 -6.96 5.00 24.43
C ARG A 18 -5.75 5.90 24.21
N GLY A 19 -4.77 5.86 25.14
CA GLY A 19 -3.51 6.60 25.02
C GLY A 19 -2.70 6.19 23.81
N ILE A 20 -2.58 4.89 23.57
CA ILE A 20 -1.89 4.34 22.40
C ILE A 20 -2.56 4.78 21.10
N ILE A 21 -3.89 4.65 21.01
CA ILE A 21 -4.67 5.06 19.82
C ILE A 21 -4.52 6.56 19.56
N ALA A 22 -4.57 7.39 20.61
CA ALA A 22 -4.38 8.84 20.47
C ALA A 22 -2.99 9.20 19.94
N SER A 23 -1.95 8.52 20.43
CA SER A 23 -0.58 8.71 19.96
C SER A 23 -0.42 8.28 18.50
N MET A 24 -1.00 7.14 18.11
CA MET A 24 -1.00 6.65 16.73
C MET A 24 -1.72 7.61 15.79
N LYS A 25 -2.86 8.17 16.23
CA LYS A 25 -3.59 9.20 15.47
C LYS A 25 -2.73 10.42 15.19
N THR A 26 -2.06 10.94 16.23
CA THR A 26 -1.18 12.11 16.10
C THR A 26 -0.03 11.83 15.14
N LEU A 27 0.62 10.67 15.27
CA LEU A 27 1.71 10.26 14.38
C LEU A 27 1.23 10.17 12.93
N SER A 28 0.08 9.53 12.69
CA SER A 28 -0.50 9.41 11.35
C SER A 28 -0.83 10.77 10.74
N GLN A 29 -1.31 11.72 11.54
CA GLN A 29 -1.58 13.08 11.06
C GLN A 29 -0.29 13.82 10.66
N LEU A 30 0.79 13.66 11.41
CA LEU A 30 2.09 14.23 11.08
C LEU A 30 2.68 13.62 9.80
N GLU A 31 2.61 12.30 9.66
CA GLU A 31 3.03 11.60 8.45
C GLU A 31 2.21 12.04 7.23
N LEU A 32 0.89 12.16 7.37
CA LEU A 32 0.01 12.63 6.29
C LEU A 32 0.34 14.07 5.86
N HIS A 33 0.60 14.97 6.81
CA HIS A 33 0.98 16.34 6.52
C HIS A 33 2.32 16.41 5.75
N LYS A 34 3.31 15.63 6.20
CA LYS A 34 4.61 15.51 5.53
C LYS A 34 4.47 14.96 4.11
N LEU A 35 3.67 13.90 3.93
CA LEU A 35 3.42 13.30 2.62
C LEU A 35 2.67 14.24 1.68
N GLY A 36 1.76 15.06 2.21
CA GLY A 36 1.03 16.06 1.42
C GLY A 36 1.96 17.10 0.79
N GLY A 37 2.97 17.56 1.53
CA GLY A 37 4.00 18.46 0.99
C GLY A 37 4.82 17.80 -0.13
N LEU A 38 5.34 16.59 0.14
CA LEU A 38 6.10 15.82 -0.85
C LEU A 38 5.29 15.50 -2.11
N ALA A 39 4.00 15.18 -1.97
CA ALA A 39 3.14 14.88 -3.10
C ALA A 39 2.99 16.08 -4.05
N GLY A 40 2.93 17.31 -3.52
CA GLY A 40 2.90 18.53 -4.32
C GLY A 40 4.17 18.71 -5.16
N GLU A 41 5.33 18.56 -4.52
CA GLU A 41 6.64 18.67 -5.21
C GLU A 41 6.81 17.58 -6.28
N HIS A 42 6.40 16.35 -5.99
CA HIS A 42 6.42 15.25 -6.96
C HIS A 42 5.48 15.50 -8.13
N HIS A 43 4.32 16.09 -7.91
CA HIS A 43 3.37 16.41 -8.98
C HIS A 43 3.96 17.41 -9.98
N GLU A 44 4.60 18.46 -9.49
CA GLU A 44 5.28 19.45 -10.36
C GLU A 44 6.43 18.81 -11.15
N MET A 45 7.22 17.93 -10.52
CA MET A 45 8.27 17.19 -11.18
C MET A 45 7.71 16.28 -12.29
N VAL A 46 6.64 15.54 -12.02
CA VAL A 46 6.00 14.66 -13.02
C VAL A 46 5.50 15.49 -14.22
N ARG A 47 4.82 16.61 -13.98
CA ARG A 47 4.37 17.51 -15.08
C ARG A 47 5.53 17.98 -15.95
N THR A 48 6.64 18.34 -15.33
CA THR A 48 7.83 18.77 -16.08
C THR A 48 8.39 17.64 -16.92
N LEU A 49 8.49 16.41 -16.35
CA LEU A 49 8.95 15.23 -17.07
C LEU A 49 8.00 14.84 -18.21
N GLU A 50 6.70 14.92 -18.01
CA GLU A 50 5.69 14.65 -19.05
C GLU A 50 5.82 15.63 -20.22
N HIS A 51 6.06 16.91 -19.93
CA HIS A 51 6.27 17.92 -20.96
C HIS A 51 7.53 17.62 -21.78
N VAL A 52 8.65 17.40 -21.11
CA VAL A 52 9.93 17.06 -21.77
C VAL A 52 9.80 15.76 -22.58
N ALA A 53 9.15 14.74 -22.00
CA ALA A 53 8.94 13.47 -22.69
C ALA A 53 8.03 13.63 -23.92
N SER A 54 7.00 14.46 -23.84
CA SER A 54 6.12 14.76 -24.97
C SER A 54 6.88 15.44 -26.11
N ASP A 55 7.70 16.44 -25.78
CA ASP A 55 8.54 17.13 -26.78
C ASP A 55 9.52 16.14 -27.42
N PHE A 56 10.20 15.32 -26.63
CA PHE A 56 11.15 14.33 -27.14
C PHE A 56 10.45 13.31 -28.06
N LEU A 57 9.30 12.78 -27.66
CA LEU A 57 8.56 11.78 -28.41
C LEU A 57 7.90 12.34 -29.69
N SER A 58 7.78 13.66 -29.83
CA SER A 58 7.35 14.29 -31.09
C SER A 58 8.39 14.11 -32.20
N PHE A 59 9.68 14.03 -31.83
CA PHE A 59 10.78 13.81 -32.77
C PHE A 59 11.18 12.33 -32.88
N TYR A 60 11.02 11.57 -31.81
CA TYR A 60 11.39 10.17 -31.70
C TYR A 60 10.16 9.32 -31.33
N PRO A 61 9.31 8.96 -32.30
CA PRO A 61 8.11 8.18 -32.02
C PRO A 61 8.48 6.84 -31.37
N ARG A 62 7.64 6.41 -30.43
CA ARG A 62 7.84 5.11 -29.77
C ARG A 62 7.80 3.97 -30.79
N PRO A 63 8.68 2.98 -30.67
CA PRO A 63 8.48 1.73 -31.40
C PRO A 63 7.12 1.14 -30.99
N ASP A 64 6.43 0.57 -31.96
CA ASP A 64 5.14 -0.09 -31.71
C ASP A 64 5.38 -1.33 -30.83
N VAL A 65 5.03 -1.22 -29.57
CA VAL A 65 5.18 -2.32 -28.59
C VAL A 65 3.87 -3.10 -28.59
N SER A 66 3.63 -3.84 -29.65
CA SER A 66 2.40 -4.63 -29.82
C SER A 66 2.37 -5.92 -28.96
N GLU A 67 3.50 -6.38 -28.46
CA GLU A 67 3.63 -7.59 -27.67
C GLU A 67 4.36 -7.32 -26.35
N GLY A 68 3.61 -6.95 -25.34
CA GLY A 68 4.13 -6.71 -23.99
C GLY A 68 3.33 -7.43 -22.91
N HIS A 69 4.00 -7.84 -21.85
CA HIS A 69 3.33 -8.33 -20.65
C HIS A 69 2.91 -7.17 -19.74
N THR A 70 1.72 -7.25 -19.16
CA THR A 70 1.28 -6.26 -18.17
C THR A 70 1.93 -6.54 -16.83
N LEU A 71 2.68 -5.58 -16.30
CA LEU A 71 3.21 -5.61 -14.94
C LEU A 71 2.23 -4.92 -13.99
N TRP A 72 1.80 -5.62 -12.97
CA TRP A 72 0.90 -5.10 -11.95
C TRP A 72 1.70 -4.62 -10.74
N LEU A 73 1.67 -3.32 -10.47
CA LEU A 73 2.21 -2.75 -9.24
C LEU A 73 1.09 -2.63 -8.20
N VAL A 74 1.21 -3.40 -7.12
CA VAL A 74 0.22 -3.46 -6.05
C VAL A 74 0.81 -2.83 -4.79
N ILE A 75 0.25 -1.70 -4.37
CA ILE A 75 0.73 -0.95 -3.22
C ILE A 75 -0.22 -1.19 -2.05
N GLY A 76 0.21 -1.97 -1.08
CA GLY A 76 -0.51 -2.31 0.13
C GLY A 76 0.00 -1.61 1.38
N ALA A 77 -0.59 -1.97 2.52
CA ALA A 77 -0.20 -1.40 3.80
C ALA A 77 1.11 -1.99 4.32
N GLU A 78 1.99 -1.11 4.79
CA GLU A 78 3.24 -1.48 5.46
C GLU A 78 2.99 -1.84 6.92
N ARG A 79 2.09 -1.13 7.60
CA ARG A 79 1.77 -1.27 9.02
C ARG A 79 0.39 -1.92 9.23
N GLY A 80 0.12 -2.34 10.48
CA GLY A 80 -1.19 -2.80 10.91
C GLY A 80 -2.22 -1.68 11.01
N PHE A 81 -3.42 -2.04 11.48
CA PHE A 81 -4.55 -1.13 11.70
C PHE A 81 -5.14 -0.47 10.45
N CYS A 82 -4.93 -1.06 9.27
CA CYS A 82 -5.51 -0.61 8.01
C CYS A 82 -6.84 -1.33 7.67
N GLY A 83 -7.46 -1.98 8.65
CA GLY A 83 -8.71 -2.74 8.47
C GLY A 83 -8.55 -3.83 7.40
N ASP A 84 -9.53 -3.92 6.52
CA ASP A 84 -9.59 -4.87 5.40
C ASP A 84 -8.95 -4.36 4.09
N PHE A 85 -8.18 -3.27 4.16
CA PHE A 85 -7.59 -2.61 2.98
C PHE A 85 -6.84 -3.60 2.07
N ASN A 86 -5.92 -4.41 2.64
CA ASN A 86 -5.14 -5.36 1.85
C ASN A 86 -6.02 -6.49 1.27
N GLU A 87 -7.03 -6.95 2.00
CA GLU A 87 -7.98 -7.96 1.52
C GLU A 87 -8.81 -7.44 0.34
N SER A 88 -9.32 -6.22 0.47
CA SER A 88 -10.07 -5.54 -0.59
C SER A 88 -9.19 -5.34 -1.82
N LEU A 89 -7.94 -4.94 -1.64
CA LEU A 89 -6.95 -4.75 -2.71
C LEU A 89 -6.70 -6.07 -3.46
N LEU A 90 -6.44 -7.16 -2.74
CA LEU A 90 -6.22 -8.49 -3.33
C LEU A 90 -7.47 -9.02 -4.04
N LYS A 91 -8.65 -8.75 -3.51
CA LYS A 91 -9.91 -9.09 -4.17
C LYS A 91 -10.05 -8.36 -5.52
N HIS A 92 -9.75 -7.07 -5.56
CA HIS A 92 -9.77 -6.29 -6.80
C HIS A 92 -8.72 -6.79 -7.80
N LEU A 93 -7.52 -7.10 -7.35
CA LEU A 93 -6.47 -7.64 -8.20
C LEU A 93 -6.88 -8.97 -8.85
N ARG A 94 -7.49 -9.89 -8.08
CA ARG A 94 -8.00 -11.16 -8.63
C ARG A 94 -9.10 -10.95 -9.67
N GLN A 95 -9.92 -9.93 -9.52
CA GLN A 95 -10.96 -9.59 -10.48
C GLN A 95 -10.38 -8.95 -11.75
N ALA A 96 -9.41 -8.05 -11.60
CA ALA A 96 -8.78 -7.33 -12.71
C ALA A 96 -7.80 -8.22 -13.51
N CYS A 97 -7.14 -9.15 -12.83
CA CYS A 97 -6.16 -10.06 -13.43
C CYS A 97 -6.32 -11.49 -12.87
N PRO A 98 -7.27 -12.28 -13.37
CA PRO A 98 -7.46 -13.67 -12.93
C PRO A 98 -6.23 -14.55 -13.14
N ASP A 99 -5.42 -14.25 -14.16
CA ASP A 99 -4.22 -14.99 -14.51
C ASP A 99 -2.98 -14.60 -13.66
N CYS A 100 -3.01 -13.49 -12.95
CA CYS A 100 -1.93 -13.08 -12.06
C CYS A 100 -1.69 -14.07 -10.92
N VAL A 101 -2.71 -14.81 -10.52
CA VAL A 101 -2.57 -15.89 -9.52
C VAL A 101 -1.76 -17.06 -10.07
N LYS A 102 -1.88 -17.32 -11.37
CA LYS A 102 -1.15 -18.41 -12.07
C LYS A 102 0.27 -17.99 -12.46
N SER A 103 0.48 -16.70 -12.69
CA SER A 103 1.75 -16.11 -13.14
C SER A 103 2.16 -14.93 -12.26
N PRO A 104 2.51 -15.18 -10.98
CA PRO A 104 2.79 -14.14 -9.99
C PRO A 104 4.04 -13.29 -10.31
N GLN A 105 4.91 -13.75 -11.19
CA GLN A 105 6.09 -13.01 -11.65
C GLN A 105 5.76 -11.65 -12.31
N TRP A 106 4.53 -11.43 -12.71
CA TRP A 106 4.07 -10.16 -13.28
C TRP A 106 3.41 -9.24 -12.26
N VAL A 107 3.46 -9.60 -10.99
CA VAL A 107 2.91 -8.82 -9.88
C VAL A 107 4.05 -8.34 -8.99
N LEU A 108 4.19 -7.03 -8.90
CA LEU A 108 5.12 -6.34 -8.01
C LEU A 108 4.33 -5.82 -6.82
N ALA A 109 4.57 -6.34 -5.63
CA ALA A 109 3.88 -5.89 -4.43
C ALA A 109 4.80 -5.09 -3.50
N VAL A 110 4.24 -4.03 -2.93
CA VAL A 110 4.88 -3.16 -1.93
C VAL A 110 4.03 -3.13 -0.68
N GLY A 111 4.64 -3.30 0.49
CA GLY A 111 3.99 -3.29 1.79
C GLY A 111 4.06 -4.64 2.52
N ARG A 112 4.74 -4.69 3.67
CA ARG A 112 4.97 -5.93 4.44
C ARG A 112 3.70 -6.68 4.81
N ARG A 113 2.62 -5.95 5.14
CA ARG A 113 1.34 -6.57 5.48
C ARG A 113 0.64 -7.18 4.28
N LEU A 114 0.83 -6.58 3.11
CA LEU A 114 0.35 -7.15 1.86
C LEU A 114 1.13 -8.43 1.51
N TRP A 115 2.46 -8.43 1.67
CA TRP A 115 3.30 -9.59 1.38
C TRP A 115 2.86 -10.82 2.16
N GLY A 116 2.68 -10.71 3.49
CA GLY A 116 2.23 -11.84 4.30
C GLY A 116 0.90 -12.43 3.82
N ARG A 117 0.00 -11.60 3.31
CA ARG A 117 -1.27 -12.07 2.72
C ARG A 117 -1.08 -12.73 1.35
N MET A 118 -0.14 -12.24 0.56
CA MET A 118 0.16 -12.84 -0.74
C MET A 118 0.90 -14.16 -0.61
N GLU A 119 1.82 -14.31 0.33
CA GLU A 119 2.50 -15.59 0.62
C GLU A 119 1.51 -16.70 0.98
N GLU A 120 0.45 -16.38 1.72
CA GLU A 120 -0.60 -17.33 2.09
C GLU A 120 -1.50 -17.75 0.90
N GLY A 121 -1.73 -16.85 -0.06
CA GLY A 121 -2.77 -17.02 -1.07
C GLY A 121 -2.29 -17.05 -2.54
N TRP A 122 -0.99 -16.88 -2.79
CA TRP A 122 -0.41 -16.75 -4.13
C TRP A 122 0.86 -17.62 -4.25
N PRO A 123 0.72 -18.90 -4.61
CA PRO A 123 1.85 -19.81 -4.73
C PRO A 123 2.90 -19.28 -5.73
N GLY A 124 4.17 -19.21 -5.30
CA GLY A 124 5.27 -18.74 -6.15
C GLY A 124 5.48 -17.22 -6.16
N PHE A 125 4.73 -16.47 -5.34
CA PHE A 125 5.00 -15.06 -5.13
C PHE A 125 6.36 -14.87 -4.40
N VAL A 126 7.21 -14.01 -4.95
CA VAL A 126 8.49 -13.63 -4.33
C VAL A 126 8.43 -12.14 -4.00
N PRO A 127 8.49 -11.76 -2.72
CA PRO A 127 8.50 -10.36 -2.33
C PRO A 127 9.79 -9.69 -2.81
N LEU A 128 9.70 -8.46 -3.27
CA LEU A 128 10.89 -7.65 -3.51
C LEU A 128 11.44 -7.16 -2.17
N PRO A 129 12.74 -7.33 -1.91
CA PRO A 129 13.36 -6.72 -0.74
C PRO A 129 13.21 -5.20 -0.83
N GLY A 130 12.63 -4.59 0.22
CA GLY A 130 12.54 -3.15 0.38
C GLY A 130 13.85 -2.55 0.84
#